data_deea95ebee2ddfb7e1ea5ebaf6a16571
#
_entry.id   deea95ebee2ddfb7e1ea5ebaf6a16571
#
_cell.length_a   1.000
_cell.length_b   1.000
_cell.length_c   1.000
_cell.angle_alpha   90.00
_cell.angle_beta   90.00
_cell.angle_gamma   90.00
#
_symmetry.space_group_name_H-M   'P 1'
#
loop_
_entity.id
_entity.type
_entity.pdbx_description
1 polymer ?
#
loop_
_entity_poly.entity_id
_entity_poly.type
_entity_poly.pdbx_seq_one_letter_code
_entity_poly.pdbx_strand_id
1 'polypeptide(L)'
;MNFKKSKIRSLVLLALAAVAFCGLIWFANKDRPVYRSSNMAGTDYEVGRVLRVVEDHKTVDEEMDGIWRGSMTLEVEILTGRYKGDTAIVENYFSSLYNVRVAEGDKVSIRIDTTGEDEYQVSVYNYYRVPQMIGCMVAFVLLLVLIGGKKGAKSVAGLAFTVVCILWILLPLALKGYSPLAVT
;
A
#
# COMPACT_ATOMS: atom_id res chain seq x y z
N MET A 1 -16.46 -50.11 0.43
CA MET A 1 -17.36 -49.17 1.13
C MET A 1 -16.63 -48.18 2.05
N ASN A 2 -15.37 -48.41 2.45
CA ASN A 2 -14.62 -47.50 3.33
C ASN A 2 -14.03 -46.23 2.68
N PHE A 3 -13.71 -46.27 1.38
CA PHE A 3 -13.09 -45.13 0.65
C PHE A 3 -14.04 -43.89 0.57
N LYS A 4 -15.34 -44.12 0.42
CA LYS A 4 -16.34 -43.04 0.31
C LYS A 4 -16.56 -42.36 1.66
N LYS A 5 -16.53 -43.11 2.79
CA LYS A 5 -16.63 -42.57 4.16
C LYS A 5 -15.40 -41.75 4.55
N SER A 6 -14.19 -42.12 4.14
CA SER A 6 -12.96 -41.37 4.39
C SER A 6 -12.95 -40.02 3.65
N LYS A 7 -13.36 -39.96 2.38
CA LYS A 7 -13.48 -38.72 1.62
C LYS A 7 -14.53 -37.76 2.22
N ILE A 8 -15.68 -38.29 2.66
CA ILE A 8 -16.73 -37.48 3.30
C ILE A 8 -16.22 -36.91 4.63
N ARG A 9 -15.54 -37.70 5.45
CA ARG A 9 -14.93 -37.20 6.72
C ARG A 9 -13.91 -36.11 6.46
N SER A 10 -13.03 -36.28 5.46
CA SER A 10 -12.05 -35.26 5.11
C SER A 10 -12.71 -33.96 4.62
N LEU A 11 -13.78 -34.06 3.84
CA LEU A 11 -14.55 -32.91 3.34
C LEU A 11 -15.27 -32.16 4.48
N VAL A 12 -15.83 -32.88 5.44
CA VAL A 12 -16.48 -32.33 6.63
C VAL A 12 -15.46 -31.62 7.51
N LEU A 13 -14.28 -32.22 7.75
CA LEU A 13 -13.20 -31.59 8.50
C LEU A 13 -12.71 -30.31 7.84
N LEU A 14 -12.56 -30.32 6.52
CA LEU A 14 -12.14 -29.14 5.75
C LEU A 14 -13.20 -28.02 5.81
N ALA A 15 -14.47 -28.38 5.73
CA ALA A 15 -15.57 -27.43 5.88
C ALA A 15 -15.61 -26.80 7.30
N LEU A 16 -15.43 -27.63 8.35
CA LEU A 16 -15.35 -27.14 9.73
C LEU A 16 -14.15 -26.21 9.93
N ALA A 17 -12.98 -26.56 9.38
CA ALA A 17 -11.79 -25.71 9.44
C ALA A 17 -12.01 -24.37 8.71
N ALA A 18 -12.67 -24.38 7.55
CA ALA A 18 -13.01 -23.16 6.82
C ALA A 18 -13.99 -22.28 7.62
N VAL A 19 -15.01 -22.86 8.22
CA VAL A 19 -15.96 -22.11 9.07
C VAL A 19 -15.26 -21.52 10.30
N ALA A 20 -14.39 -22.30 10.97
CA ALA A 20 -13.60 -21.80 12.09
C ALA A 20 -12.68 -20.65 11.68
N PHE A 21 -12.02 -20.76 10.52
CA PHE A 21 -11.15 -19.72 9.96
C PHE A 21 -11.93 -18.44 9.64
N CYS A 22 -13.09 -18.54 9.00
CA CYS A 22 -13.98 -17.41 8.75
C CYS A 22 -14.47 -16.76 10.05
N GLY A 23 -14.80 -17.58 11.06
CA GLY A 23 -15.18 -17.10 12.39
C GLY A 23 -14.03 -16.33 13.08
N LEU A 24 -12.81 -16.83 12.95
CA LEU A 24 -11.62 -16.17 13.47
C LEU A 24 -11.36 -14.81 12.78
N ILE A 25 -11.47 -14.76 11.46
CA ILE A 25 -11.39 -13.50 10.69
C ILE A 25 -12.47 -12.53 11.18
N TRP A 26 -13.70 -12.98 11.31
CA TRP A 26 -14.79 -12.13 11.78
C TRP A 26 -14.52 -11.58 13.18
N PHE A 27 -14.09 -12.44 14.11
CA PHE A 27 -13.73 -12.06 15.48
C PHE A 27 -12.57 -11.06 15.53
N ALA A 28 -11.51 -11.31 14.72
CA ALA A 28 -10.36 -10.42 14.65
C ALA A 28 -10.72 -9.02 14.11
N ASN A 29 -11.72 -8.95 13.21
CA ASN A 29 -12.12 -7.70 12.56
C ASN A 29 -13.36 -7.04 13.19
N LYS A 30 -14.06 -7.72 14.11
CA LYS A 30 -15.12 -7.13 14.90
C LYS A 30 -14.51 -6.02 15.78
N ASP A 31 -15.12 -4.83 15.75
CA ASP A 31 -14.69 -3.67 16.54
C ASP A 31 -13.23 -3.26 16.27
N ARG A 32 -12.81 -3.21 15.00
CA ARG A 32 -11.48 -2.68 14.65
C ARG A 32 -11.35 -1.25 15.18
N PRO A 33 -10.40 -0.98 16.10
CA PRO A 33 -10.09 0.39 16.42
C PRO A 33 -9.59 1.08 15.15
N VAL A 34 -10.27 2.15 14.74
CA VAL A 34 -9.76 3.03 13.71
C VAL A 34 -8.67 3.85 14.36
N TYR A 35 -7.42 3.43 14.22
CA TYR A 35 -6.28 4.24 14.62
C TYR A 35 -6.15 5.41 13.65
N ARG A 36 -6.96 6.46 13.87
CA ARG A 36 -6.62 7.77 13.39
C ARG A 36 -5.56 8.31 14.36
N SER A 37 -4.31 8.36 13.91
CA SER A 37 -3.32 9.15 14.62
C SER A 37 -3.88 10.56 14.76
N SER A 38 -3.94 11.09 15.98
CA SER A 38 -4.40 12.45 16.23
C SER A 38 -3.55 13.50 15.49
N ASN A 39 -2.33 13.14 15.10
CA ASN A 39 -1.42 13.96 14.31
C ASN A 39 -1.58 13.77 12.78
N MET A 40 -2.41 12.82 12.34
CA MET A 40 -2.75 12.56 10.93
C MET A 40 -4.25 12.75 10.66
N ALA A 41 -5.01 13.30 11.61
CA ALA A 41 -6.38 13.70 11.37
C ALA A 41 -6.38 14.84 10.36
N GLY A 42 -6.77 14.55 9.11
CA GLY A 42 -6.76 15.51 8.01
C GLY A 42 -5.61 15.34 7.01
N THR A 43 -4.79 14.27 7.13
CA THR A 43 -3.78 13.92 6.11
C THR A 43 -4.24 12.72 5.30
N ASP A 44 -4.35 12.90 3.99
CA ASP A 44 -4.66 11.84 3.02
C ASP A 44 -3.49 11.68 2.03
N TYR A 45 -3.28 10.44 1.57
CA TYR A 45 -2.28 10.12 0.55
C TYR A 45 -2.99 9.70 -0.73
N GLU A 46 -2.75 10.47 -1.79
CA GLU A 46 -3.44 10.33 -3.05
C GLU A 46 -2.46 10.26 -4.22
N VAL A 47 -2.97 10.03 -5.43
CA VAL A 47 -2.18 10.03 -6.65
C VAL A 47 -2.39 11.34 -7.38
N GLY A 48 -1.30 12.02 -7.72
CA GLY A 48 -1.30 13.20 -8.57
C GLY A 48 -0.60 12.93 -9.91
N ARG A 49 -0.88 13.77 -10.90
CA ARG A 49 -0.15 13.85 -12.16
C ARG A 49 0.43 15.24 -12.30
N VAL A 50 1.71 15.33 -12.59
CA VAL A 50 2.38 16.60 -12.92
C VAL A 50 1.89 17.05 -14.29
N LEU A 51 1.20 18.19 -14.36
CA LEU A 51 0.74 18.78 -15.61
C LEU A 51 1.87 19.57 -16.27
N ARG A 52 2.56 20.39 -15.47
CA ARG A 52 3.72 21.17 -15.95
C ARG A 52 4.63 21.56 -14.79
N VAL A 53 5.86 21.86 -15.12
CA VAL A 53 6.84 22.51 -14.23
C VAL A 53 6.70 24.01 -14.40
N VAL A 54 6.29 24.72 -13.34
CA VAL A 54 6.10 26.18 -13.36
C VAL A 54 7.42 26.90 -13.18
N GLU A 55 8.19 26.49 -12.18
CA GLU A 55 9.51 27.01 -11.84
C GLU A 55 10.46 25.88 -11.44
N ASP A 56 11.73 26.02 -11.78
CA ASP A 56 12.77 25.03 -11.49
C ASP A 56 14.01 25.75 -10.95
N HIS A 57 14.17 25.70 -9.63
CA HIS A 57 15.30 26.29 -8.90
C HIS A 57 16.20 25.22 -8.28
N LYS A 58 16.21 24.01 -8.88
CA LYS A 58 17.06 22.93 -8.38
C LYS A 58 18.50 23.10 -8.84
N THR A 59 19.42 22.80 -7.95
CA THR A 59 20.87 22.72 -8.20
C THR A 59 21.40 21.37 -7.74
N VAL A 60 22.48 20.90 -8.39
CA VAL A 60 23.16 19.67 -7.94
C VAL A 60 23.94 20.01 -6.67
N ASP A 61 23.88 19.13 -5.67
CA ASP A 61 24.69 19.25 -4.48
C ASP A 61 26.17 18.97 -4.83
N GLU A 62 27.07 19.88 -4.52
CA GLU A 62 28.49 19.76 -4.84
C GLU A 62 29.22 18.76 -3.92
N GLU A 63 28.66 18.51 -2.72
CA GLU A 63 29.26 17.63 -1.71
C GLU A 63 28.73 16.20 -1.75
N MET A 64 27.53 16.01 -2.31
CA MET A 64 26.81 14.72 -2.35
C MET A 64 26.37 14.37 -3.75
N ASP A 65 27.11 13.48 -4.41
CA ASP A 65 26.78 12.98 -5.74
C ASP A 65 25.34 12.45 -5.84
N GLY A 66 24.61 12.94 -6.85
CA GLY A 66 23.27 12.50 -7.18
C GLY A 66 22.14 13.13 -6.34
N ILE A 67 22.45 14.01 -5.40
CA ILE A 67 21.47 14.76 -4.62
C ILE A 67 21.24 16.14 -5.24
N TRP A 68 19.98 16.54 -5.26
CA TRP A 68 19.57 17.87 -5.69
C TRP A 68 19.17 18.70 -4.47
N ARG A 69 19.38 20.00 -4.56
CA ARG A 69 18.98 21.03 -3.60
C ARG A 69 18.09 22.06 -4.26
N GLY A 70 17.38 22.82 -3.45
CA GLY A 70 16.47 23.86 -3.93
C GLY A 70 15.02 23.36 -3.99
N SER A 71 14.25 23.93 -4.92
CA SER A 71 12.82 23.58 -5.06
C SER A 71 12.39 23.59 -6.53
N MET A 72 11.26 22.94 -6.77
CA MET A 72 10.49 23.00 -8.03
C MET A 72 9.06 23.36 -7.70
N THR A 73 8.50 24.30 -8.43
CA THR A 73 7.06 24.59 -8.39
C THR A 73 6.36 23.84 -9.52
N LEU A 74 5.40 23.04 -9.14
CA LEU A 74 4.69 22.10 -10.02
C LEU A 74 3.20 22.42 -10.03
N GLU A 75 2.58 22.28 -11.18
CA GLU A 75 1.13 22.19 -11.29
C GLU A 75 0.72 20.71 -11.33
N VAL A 76 -0.07 20.26 -10.38
CA VAL A 76 -0.41 18.86 -10.18
C VAL A 76 -1.93 18.68 -10.19
N GLU A 77 -2.44 17.78 -11.05
CA GLU A 77 -3.81 17.29 -11.05
C GLU A 77 -3.97 16.15 -10.06
N ILE A 78 -4.98 16.21 -9.20
CA ILE A 78 -5.30 15.15 -8.25
C ILE A 78 -6.13 14.08 -8.95
N LEU A 79 -5.62 12.84 -9.02
CA LEU A 79 -6.26 11.75 -9.76
C LEU A 79 -7.18 10.87 -8.92
N THR A 80 -7.00 10.87 -7.59
CA THR A 80 -7.74 9.99 -6.66
C THR A 80 -8.20 10.78 -5.43
N GLY A 81 -9.10 10.17 -4.65
CA GLY A 81 -9.56 10.73 -3.38
C GLY A 81 -10.68 11.76 -3.48
N ARG A 82 -10.86 12.50 -2.38
CA ARG A 82 -11.96 13.48 -2.20
C ARG A 82 -11.87 14.65 -3.19
N TYR A 83 -10.65 15.08 -3.49
CA TYR A 83 -10.35 16.24 -4.33
C TYR A 83 -9.97 15.85 -5.77
N LYS A 84 -10.45 14.69 -6.24
CA LYS A 84 -10.18 14.20 -7.59
C LYS A 84 -10.68 15.18 -8.65
N GLY A 85 -9.78 15.56 -9.56
CA GLY A 85 -10.03 16.50 -10.67
C GLY A 85 -9.58 17.92 -10.37
N ASP A 86 -9.24 18.22 -9.11
CA ASP A 86 -8.70 19.52 -8.75
C ASP A 86 -7.25 19.64 -9.20
N THR A 87 -6.81 20.87 -9.44
CA THR A 87 -5.44 21.20 -9.77
C THR A 87 -4.86 22.07 -8.66
N ALA A 88 -3.67 21.72 -8.19
CA ALA A 88 -2.96 22.46 -7.14
C ALA A 88 -1.56 22.87 -7.61
N ILE A 89 -1.13 24.06 -7.17
CA ILE A 89 0.29 24.46 -7.29
C ILE A 89 1.01 23.94 -6.06
N VAL A 90 2.05 23.18 -6.29
CA VAL A 90 2.77 22.42 -5.27
C VAL A 90 4.24 22.78 -5.32
N GLU A 91 4.82 23.18 -4.19
CA GLU A 91 6.25 23.36 -4.08
C GLU A 91 6.91 22.07 -3.59
N ASN A 92 7.79 21.52 -4.42
CA ASN A 92 8.54 20.30 -4.15
C ASN A 92 9.97 20.65 -3.75
N TYR A 93 10.29 20.51 -2.46
CA TYR A 93 11.62 20.79 -1.91
C TYR A 93 12.52 19.57 -2.01
N PHE A 94 13.76 19.81 -2.45
CA PHE A 94 14.81 18.80 -2.50
C PHE A 94 15.66 18.83 -1.23
N SER A 95 15.79 17.69 -0.60
CA SER A 95 16.63 17.49 0.58
C SER A 95 17.33 16.13 0.52
N SER A 96 18.25 15.88 1.43
CA SER A 96 18.93 14.59 1.53
C SER A 96 17.98 13.41 1.80
N LEU A 97 16.82 13.66 2.42
CA LEU A 97 15.78 12.65 2.72
C LEU A 97 14.72 12.55 1.63
N TYR A 98 14.38 13.68 1.02
CA TYR A 98 13.32 13.77 0.01
C TYR A 98 13.91 14.38 -1.26
N ASN A 99 14.24 13.53 -2.23
CA ASN A 99 14.85 13.92 -3.49
C ASN A 99 14.02 13.38 -4.66
N VAL A 100 12.74 13.77 -4.71
CA VAL A 100 11.78 13.30 -5.70
C VAL A 100 11.86 14.20 -6.92
N ARG A 101 12.52 13.72 -7.97
CA ARG A 101 12.62 14.42 -9.26
C ARG A 101 11.48 13.97 -10.16
N VAL A 102 10.74 14.91 -10.67
CA VAL A 102 9.57 14.65 -11.52
C VAL A 102 9.63 15.50 -12.78
N ALA A 103 9.00 15.01 -13.84
CA ALA A 103 8.82 15.70 -15.11
C ALA A 103 7.32 15.80 -15.43
N GLU A 104 7.00 16.57 -16.46
CA GLU A 104 5.65 16.67 -16.98
C GLU A 104 5.11 15.30 -17.40
N GLY A 105 3.89 15.00 -17.01
CA GLY A 105 3.22 13.71 -17.25
C GLY A 105 3.48 12.64 -16.19
N ASP A 106 4.46 12.82 -15.30
CA ASP A 106 4.77 11.86 -14.26
C ASP A 106 3.64 11.72 -13.24
N LYS A 107 3.43 10.49 -12.79
CA LYS A 107 2.55 10.22 -11.65
C LYS A 107 3.35 10.24 -10.36
N VAL A 108 2.83 10.94 -9.39
CA VAL A 108 3.42 11.11 -8.06
C VAL A 108 2.42 10.70 -6.97
N SER A 109 2.94 10.22 -5.86
CA SER A 109 2.16 10.14 -4.63
C SER A 109 2.19 11.52 -3.97
N ILE A 110 1.03 12.08 -3.72
CA ILE A 110 0.84 13.37 -3.06
C ILE A 110 0.28 13.16 -1.66
N ARG A 111 0.65 14.07 -0.78
CA ARG A 111 0.06 14.19 0.55
C ARG A 111 -0.83 15.42 0.56
N ILE A 112 -2.05 15.25 1.03
CA ILE A 112 -3.04 16.31 1.16
C ILE A 112 -3.29 16.48 2.66
N ASP A 113 -2.93 17.64 3.18
CA ASP A 113 -3.17 18.03 4.57
C ASP A 113 -4.36 18.98 4.59
N THR A 114 -5.46 18.58 5.23
CA THR A 114 -6.67 19.38 5.37
C THR A 114 -6.55 20.21 6.66
N THR A 115 -6.52 21.53 6.52
CA THR A 115 -6.33 22.47 7.64
C THR A 115 -7.67 23.03 8.15
N GLY A 116 -8.79 22.81 7.44
CA GLY A 116 -10.15 23.27 7.76
C GLY A 116 -11.20 22.50 6.97
N GLU A 117 -12.44 23.01 6.93
CA GLU A 117 -13.51 22.31 6.19
C GLU A 117 -13.31 22.34 4.67
N ASP A 118 -12.68 23.39 4.12
CA ASP A 118 -12.48 23.59 2.68
C ASP A 118 -11.03 23.99 2.31
N GLU A 119 -10.11 24.14 3.27
CA GLU A 119 -8.71 24.44 3.01
C GLU A 119 -7.85 23.19 3.06
N TYR A 120 -7.14 22.91 1.98
CA TYR A 120 -6.19 21.82 1.92
C TYR A 120 -4.86 22.26 1.29
N GLN A 121 -3.78 21.67 1.77
CA GLN A 121 -2.43 21.86 1.22
C GLN A 121 -1.94 20.58 0.62
N VAL A 122 -1.41 20.65 -0.61
CA VAL A 122 -0.87 19.52 -1.34
C VAL A 122 0.65 19.58 -1.32
N SER A 123 1.29 18.45 -1.08
CA SER A 123 2.74 18.30 -1.19
C SER A 123 3.11 17.02 -1.92
N VAL A 124 4.23 17.04 -2.66
CA VAL A 124 4.78 15.83 -3.29
C VAL A 124 5.39 14.98 -2.19
N TYR A 125 4.91 13.72 -2.08
CA TYR A 125 5.40 12.79 -1.07
C TYR A 125 6.48 11.85 -1.63
N ASN A 126 6.20 11.20 -2.78
CA ASN A 126 7.13 10.23 -3.38
C ASN A 126 6.74 9.93 -4.84
N TYR A 127 7.59 9.14 -5.51
CA TYR A 127 7.24 8.56 -6.80
C TYR A 127 6.06 7.59 -6.68
N TYR A 128 5.15 7.58 -7.65
CA TYR A 128 4.09 6.59 -7.73
C TYR A 128 4.60 5.29 -8.33
N ARG A 129 5.06 4.37 -7.48
CA ARG A 129 5.70 3.09 -7.86
C ARG A 129 4.76 1.88 -7.82
N VAL A 130 3.48 2.07 -7.53
CA VAL A 130 2.51 0.97 -7.38
C VAL A 130 2.45 0.06 -8.60
N PRO A 131 2.40 0.56 -9.85
CA PRO A 131 2.35 -0.32 -11.03
C PRO A 131 3.60 -1.19 -11.16
N GLN A 132 4.79 -0.63 -10.89
CA GLN A 132 6.05 -1.36 -10.94
C GLN A 132 6.11 -2.45 -9.87
N MET A 133 5.66 -2.16 -8.65
CA MET A 133 5.58 -3.13 -7.55
C MET A 133 4.62 -4.27 -7.89
N ILE A 134 3.45 -3.96 -8.45
CA ILE A 134 2.49 -4.98 -8.91
C ILE A 134 3.11 -5.80 -10.04
N GLY A 135 3.77 -5.17 -11.00
CA GLY A 135 4.47 -5.85 -12.09
C GLY A 135 5.52 -6.84 -11.59
N CYS A 136 6.37 -6.43 -10.64
CA CYS A 136 7.35 -7.31 -10.01
C CYS A 136 6.70 -8.47 -9.25
N MET A 137 5.61 -8.21 -8.54
CA MET A 137 4.88 -9.26 -7.82
C MET A 137 4.27 -10.29 -8.79
N VAL A 138 3.64 -9.83 -9.87
CA VAL A 138 3.08 -10.71 -10.91
C VAL A 138 4.19 -11.53 -11.58
N ALA A 139 5.32 -10.89 -11.94
CA ALA A 139 6.47 -11.59 -12.52
C ALA A 139 7.01 -12.66 -11.57
N PHE A 140 7.13 -12.37 -10.29
CA PHE A 140 7.56 -13.32 -9.26
C PHE A 140 6.61 -14.53 -9.18
N VAL A 141 5.29 -14.29 -9.13
CA VAL A 141 4.27 -15.37 -9.11
C VAL A 141 4.35 -16.23 -10.37
N LEU A 142 4.49 -15.61 -11.55
CA LEU A 142 4.65 -16.31 -12.81
C LEU A 142 5.89 -17.19 -12.82
N LEU A 143 7.04 -16.69 -12.37
CA LEU A 143 8.28 -17.46 -12.26
C LEU A 143 8.12 -18.68 -11.33
N LEU A 144 7.47 -18.50 -10.17
CA LEU A 144 7.20 -19.62 -9.25
C LEU A 144 6.35 -20.71 -9.91
N VAL A 145 5.34 -20.32 -10.69
CA VAL A 145 4.47 -21.29 -11.38
C VAL A 145 5.17 -21.92 -12.58
N LEU A 146 5.90 -21.16 -13.39
CA LEU A 146 6.61 -21.66 -14.56
C LEU A 146 7.72 -22.64 -14.19
N ILE A 147 8.54 -22.31 -13.19
CA ILE A 147 9.65 -23.17 -12.76
C ILE A 147 9.15 -24.32 -11.89
N GLY A 148 8.26 -24.05 -10.95
CA GLY A 148 7.77 -25.04 -9.98
C GLY A 148 6.57 -25.86 -10.45
N GLY A 149 5.94 -25.51 -11.58
CA GLY A 149 4.76 -26.17 -12.10
C GLY A 149 3.64 -26.28 -11.05
N LYS A 150 3.06 -27.46 -10.91
CA LYS A 150 2.01 -27.73 -9.90
C LYS A 150 2.48 -27.52 -8.45
N LYS A 151 3.78 -27.73 -8.17
CA LYS A 151 4.35 -27.47 -6.82
C LYS A 151 4.47 -25.96 -6.59
N GLY A 152 4.92 -25.20 -7.60
CA GLY A 152 4.99 -23.75 -7.55
C GLY A 152 3.62 -23.10 -7.32
N ALA A 153 2.59 -23.56 -8.02
CA ALA A 153 1.22 -23.07 -7.82
C ALA A 153 0.71 -23.31 -6.39
N LYS A 154 1.04 -24.46 -5.77
CA LYS A 154 0.71 -24.72 -4.36
C LYS A 154 1.48 -23.81 -3.41
N SER A 155 2.75 -23.49 -3.71
CA SER A 155 3.54 -22.53 -2.94
C SER A 155 2.94 -21.15 -3.00
N VAL A 156 2.50 -20.67 -4.17
CA VAL A 156 1.80 -19.40 -4.34
C VAL A 156 0.51 -19.34 -3.51
N ALA A 157 -0.26 -20.43 -3.52
CA ALA A 157 -1.48 -20.52 -2.70
C ALA A 157 -1.16 -20.47 -1.20
N GLY A 158 -0.10 -21.14 -0.75
CA GLY A 158 0.37 -21.06 0.64
C GLY A 158 0.83 -19.65 1.02
N LEU A 159 1.58 -19.00 0.13
CA LEU A 159 2.01 -17.61 0.34
C LEU A 159 0.82 -16.66 0.43
N ALA A 160 -0.14 -16.76 -0.49
CA ALA A 160 -1.37 -15.97 -0.45
C ALA A 160 -2.16 -16.19 0.84
N PHE A 161 -2.27 -17.44 1.29
CA PHE A 161 -2.91 -17.77 2.57
C PHE A 161 -2.19 -17.11 3.75
N THR A 162 -0.85 -17.15 3.78
CA THR A 162 -0.06 -16.49 4.82
C THR A 162 -0.29 -14.99 4.85
N VAL A 163 -0.32 -14.33 3.67
CA VAL A 163 -0.63 -12.89 3.57
C VAL A 163 -2.02 -12.58 4.11
N VAL A 164 -3.02 -13.41 3.79
CA VAL A 164 -4.38 -13.28 4.34
C VAL A 164 -4.35 -13.39 5.87
N CYS A 165 -3.67 -14.39 6.43
CA CYS A 165 -3.54 -14.54 7.88
C CYS A 165 -2.91 -13.32 8.55
N ILE A 166 -1.85 -12.77 7.96
CA ILE A 166 -1.17 -11.58 8.49
C ILE A 166 -2.10 -10.36 8.45
N LEU A 167 -2.72 -10.07 7.31
CA LEU A 167 -3.51 -8.86 7.13
C LEU A 167 -4.87 -8.90 7.85
N TRP A 168 -5.53 -10.06 7.90
CA TRP A 168 -6.90 -10.18 8.45
C TRP A 168 -6.99 -10.80 9.83
N ILE A 169 -5.91 -11.40 10.34
CA ILE A 169 -5.91 -12.00 11.69
C ILE A 169 -4.84 -11.35 12.55
N LEU A 170 -3.55 -11.50 12.19
CA LEU A 170 -2.44 -11.07 13.03
C LEU A 170 -2.44 -9.56 13.25
N LEU A 171 -2.54 -8.78 12.19
CA LEU A 171 -2.51 -7.31 12.28
C LEU A 171 -3.68 -6.75 13.09
N PRO A 172 -4.97 -7.14 12.87
CA PRO A 172 -6.08 -6.66 13.69
C PRO A 172 -5.99 -7.06 15.16
N LEU A 173 -5.55 -8.29 15.46
CA LEU A 173 -5.39 -8.74 16.85
C LEU A 173 -4.23 -8.02 17.55
N ALA A 174 -3.09 -7.81 16.86
CA ALA A 174 -1.98 -7.04 17.40
C ALA A 174 -2.39 -5.59 17.71
N LEU A 175 -3.17 -4.96 16.81
CA LEU A 175 -3.72 -3.62 17.03
C LEU A 175 -4.71 -3.55 18.20
N LYS A 176 -5.39 -4.64 18.54
CA LYS A 176 -6.24 -4.75 19.74
C LYS A 176 -5.45 -4.99 21.03
N GLY A 177 -4.12 -5.09 20.96
CA GLY A 177 -3.25 -5.30 22.12
C GLY A 177 -3.01 -6.75 22.50
N TYR A 178 -3.43 -7.73 21.69
CA TYR A 178 -3.07 -9.13 21.91
C TYR A 178 -1.57 -9.34 21.66
N SER A 179 -0.94 -10.18 22.49
CA SER A 179 0.47 -10.52 22.29
C SER A 179 0.69 -11.18 20.93
N PRO A 180 1.62 -10.68 20.07
CA PRO A 180 1.94 -11.30 18.80
C PRO A 180 2.34 -12.78 18.93
N LEU A 181 3.04 -13.14 20.03
CA LEU A 181 3.43 -14.53 20.34
C LEU A 181 2.25 -15.46 20.63
N ALA A 182 1.11 -14.92 21.05
CA ALA A 182 -0.08 -15.72 21.31
C ALA A 182 -0.96 -15.89 20.06
N VAL A 183 -0.70 -15.09 19.01
CA VAL A 183 -1.50 -15.04 17.78
C VAL A 183 -0.81 -15.79 16.63
N THR A 184 0.50 -16.02 16.72
CA THR A 184 1.28 -16.85 15.77
C THR A 184 1.33 -18.31 16.21
#